data_2511faf74dc68a64896723dd5b305638
#
_entry.id   2511faf74dc68a64896723dd5b305638
#
_cell.length_a   1.000
_cell.length_b   1.000
_cell.length_c   1.000
_cell.angle_alpha   90.00
_cell.angle_beta   90.00
_cell.angle_gamma   90.00
#
_symmetry.space_group_name_H-M   'P 1'
#
loop_
_entity.id
_entity.type
_entity.pdbx_description
1 polymer ?
#
loop_
_entity_poly.entity_id
_entity_poly.type
_entity_poly.pdbx_seq_one_letter_code
_entity_poly.pdbx_strand_id
1 'polypeptide(L)'
;MISSGVNTRELILEILLQIEEEGEHIHIAIRNALSKYQFLPKQERSFITRVCEGTLEYRIYIDYVIDSFSKVSVNKMKPQIREILRSAVYQLKFMDSVPDSAVCNEAVKLAQRKGFYNLKPFVNGVLRTIAREIGDLELPSREENEVRYLSVKYSMPEYLVEKWKAAYGVKTTEKILEDFLTERPITVRCRTHKASLREIVTSLKSQGVTVEQAPYLPYALKISDYNHILTLETFLQGKILVQDVSSMLVAEAASPKKGDHIIDMCAAPGGKSIHAADKMGDYGNVDARDVSQYKADLIKENIHRTGVINVEARVQDATVYDPDSEQAADIVIADVPCSGYGVIGKKPEIKYRATPQKQEEIVMLQRMILDKAAKYVKPDGTLIFSTCTIAREENEENVLWFLKNYPYRLESLDPYIPEELHCKSTKLGYLQLLPGIHKTDGFFIARFRRK
;
A
#
# COMPACT_ATOMS: atom_id res chain seq x y z
N MET A 1 -2.58 -3.59 38.09
CA MET A 1 -2.28 -3.90 36.65
C MET A 1 -1.41 -5.15 36.65
N ILE A 2 -1.95 -6.26 36.20
CA ILE A 2 -1.20 -7.54 36.07
C ILE A 2 -0.27 -7.32 34.89
N SER A 3 1.03 -7.23 35.15
CA SER A 3 2.06 -7.21 34.09
C SER A 3 1.89 -8.48 33.27
N SER A 4 1.65 -8.35 31.98
CA SER A 4 1.42 -9.49 31.05
C SER A 4 2.65 -10.39 30.85
N GLY A 5 3.75 -10.11 31.54
CA GLY A 5 5.03 -10.83 31.39
C GLY A 5 5.73 -10.61 30.03
N VAL A 6 5.06 -9.99 29.08
CA VAL A 6 5.59 -9.68 27.74
C VAL A 6 6.23 -8.29 27.75
N ASN A 7 7.48 -8.20 27.28
CA ASN A 7 8.14 -6.92 27.11
C ASN A 7 7.82 -6.34 25.73
N THR A 8 6.94 -5.31 25.69
CA THR A 8 6.50 -4.68 24.43
C THR A 8 7.65 -4.14 23.58
N ARG A 9 8.72 -3.61 24.18
CA ARG A 9 9.89 -3.10 23.43
C ARG A 9 10.78 -4.21 22.88
N GLU A 10 10.81 -5.35 23.55
CA GLU A 10 11.50 -6.54 23.03
C GLU A 10 10.76 -7.10 21.81
N LEU A 11 9.43 -7.14 21.86
CA LEU A 11 8.62 -7.55 20.72
C LEU A 11 8.74 -6.59 19.54
N ILE A 12 8.80 -5.28 19.78
CA ILE A 12 9.09 -4.28 18.74
C ILE A 12 10.45 -4.56 18.07
N LEU A 13 11.49 -4.80 18.86
CA LEU A 13 12.81 -5.13 18.33
C LEU A 13 12.79 -6.37 17.45
N GLU A 14 12.11 -7.44 17.88
CA GLU A 14 11.99 -8.68 17.12
C GLU A 14 11.26 -8.46 15.79
N ILE A 15 10.17 -7.70 15.78
CA ILE A 15 9.43 -7.34 14.55
C ILE A 15 10.32 -6.54 13.60
N LEU A 16 11.04 -5.52 14.09
CA LEU A 16 11.90 -4.68 13.25
C LEU A 16 13.07 -5.47 12.66
N LEU A 17 13.70 -6.36 13.44
CA LEU A 17 14.76 -7.26 12.96
C LEU A 17 14.23 -8.22 11.88
N GLN A 18 13.05 -8.81 12.08
CA GLN A 18 12.44 -9.69 11.08
C GLN A 18 12.19 -8.96 9.76
N ILE A 19 11.71 -7.71 9.79
CA ILE A 19 11.50 -6.91 8.60
C ILE A 19 12.84 -6.60 7.89
N GLU A 20 13.89 -6.29 8.66
CA GLU A 20 15.20 -5.93 8.11
C GLU A 20 15.93 -7.14 7.51
N GLU A 21 15.96 -8.27 8.22
CA GLU A 21 16.76 -9.46 7.87
C GLU A 21 16.02 -10.38 6.88
N GLU A 22 14.71 -10.62 7.09
CA GLU A 22 13.93 -11.55 6.28
C GLU A 22 13.18 -10.87 5.13
N GLY A 23 13.11 -9.55 5.15
CA GLY A 23 12.36 -8.79 4.15
C GLY A 23 10.85 -9.01 4.23
N GLU A 24 10.31 -9.35 5.40
CA GLU A 24 8.87 -9.53 5.58
C GLU A 24 8.12 -8.20 5.45
N HIS A 25 6.85 -8.26 5.06
CA HIS A 25 5.99 -7.09 5.03
C HIS A 25 5.58 -6.70 6.44
N ILE A 26 5.66 -5.40 6.76
CA ILE A 26 5.42 -4.89 8.11
C ILE A 26 4.07 -5.34 8.69
N HIS A 27 3.00 -5.28 7.91
CA HIS A 27 1.66 -5.69 8.37
C HIS A 27 1.56 -7.21 8.63
N ILE A 28 2.36 -8.04 7.93
CA ILE A 28 2.45 -9.48 8.15
C ILE A 28 3.25 -9.75 9.40
N ALA A 29 4.42 -9.13 9.55
CA ALA A 29 5.28 -9.28 10.73
C ALA A 29 4.54 -8.87 12.02
N ILE A 30 3.87 -7.71 12.02
CA ILE A 30 3.06 -7.24 13.15
C ILE A 30 1.90 -8.20 13.45
N ARG A 31 1.13 -8.60 12.42
CA ARG A 31 0.02 -9.54 12.59
C ARG A 31 0.49 -10.87 13.17
N ASN A 32 1.56 -11.45 12.64
CA ASN A 32 2.11 -12.73 13.11
C ASN A 32 2.63 -12.63 14.54
N ALA A 33 3.26 -11.54 14.92
CA ALA A 33 3.69 -11.28 16.29
C ALA A 33 2.49 -11.12 17.21
N LEU A 34 1.55 -10.22 16.91
CA LEU A 34 0.41 -9.93 17.77
C LEU A 34 -0.62 -11.07 17.85
N SER A 35 -0.71 -11.95 16.85
CA SER A 35 -1.57 -13.13 16.90
C SER A 35 -1.16 -14.11 18.03
N LYS A 36 0.12 -14.16 18.38
CA LYS A 36 0.65 -14.96 19.51
C LYS A 36 0.33 -14.33 20.87
N TYR A 37 0.03 -13.03 20.90
CA TYR A 37 -0.16 -12.24 22.13
C TYR A 37 -1.52 -11.53 22.14
N GLN A 38 -2.59 -12.25 21.79
CA GLN A 38 -3.96 -11.71 21.73
C GLN A 38 -4.46 -11.16 23.06
N PHE A 39 -3.90 -11.61 24.17
CA PHE A 39 -4.22 -11.18 25.54
C PHE A 39 -3.66 -9.79 25.90
N LEU A 40 -2.77 -9.21 25.05
CA LEU A 40 -2.25 -7.87 25.29
C LEU A 40 -3.37 -6.82 25.23
N PRO A 41 -3.40 -5.85 26.15
CA PRO A 41 -4.33 -4.73 26.11
C PRO A 41 -4.26 -3.97 24.76
N LYS A 42 -5.38 -3.39 24.34
CA LYS A 42 -5.46 -2.58 23.10
C LYS A 42 -4.37 -1.53 23.04
N GLN A 43 -4.11 -0.84 24.15
CA GLN A 43 -3.11 0.22 24.26
C GLN A 43 -1.69 -0.29 23.94
N GLU A 44 -1.32 -1.47 24.47
CA GLU A 44 -0.01 -2.08 24.20
C GLU A 44 0.12 -2.53 22.74
N ARG A 45 -0.93 -3.14 22.18
CA ARG A 45 -0.94 -3.52 20.75
C ARG A 45 -0.81 -2.30 19.84
N SER A 46 -1.54 -1.23 20.13
CA SER A 46 -1.45 0.02 19.38
C SER A 46 -0.07 0.67 19.52
N PHE A 47 0.55 0.63 20.70
CA PHE A 47 1.90 1.10 20.91
C PHE A 47 2.93 0.33 20.07
N ILE A 48 2.86 -1.02 20.07
CA ILE A 48 3.75 -1.88 19.28
C ILE A 48 3.60 -1.52 17.78
N THR A 49 2.37 -1.51 17.28
CA THR A 49 2.09 -1.17 15.87
C THR A 49 2.65 0.19 15.50
N ARG A 50 2.33 1.22 16.29
CA ARG A 50 2.76 2.60 16.01
C ARG A 50 4.28 2.76 16.01
N VAL A 51 4.98 2.14 16.97
CA VAL A 51 6.45 2.23 17.01
C VAL A 51 7.10 1.48 15.85
N CYS A 52 6.59 0.30 15.50
CA CYS A 52 7.13 -0.47 14.36
C CYS A 52 6.91 0.27 13.02
N GLU A 53 5.66 0.68 12.76
CA GLU A 53 5.30 1.39 11.53
C GLU A 53 6.04 2.72 11.41
N GLY A 54 6.03 3.54 12.46
CA GLY A 54 6.67 4.84 12.43
C GLY A 54 8.20 4.76 12.37
N THR A 55 8.83 3.79 13.03
CA THR A 55 10.28 3.57 12.91
C THR A 55 10.66 3.27 11.47
N LEU A 56 9.88 2.45 10.77
CA LEU A 56 10.12 2.13 9.37
C LEU A 56 9.78 3.30 8.45
N GLU A 57 8.67 3.98 8.69
CA GLU A 57 8.24 5.15 7.92
C GLU A 57 9.28 6.27 7.95
N TYR A 58 9.82 6.60 9.14
CA TYR A 58 10.78 7.68 9.33
C TYR A 58 12.25 7.21 9.37
N ARG A 59 12.57 6.00 8.91
CA ARG A 59 13.91 5.40 9.08
C ARG A 59 15.05 6.27 8.55
N ILE A 60 14.91 6.91 7.40
CA ILE A 60 15.97 7.76 6.82
C ILE A 60 16.17 9.03 7.66
N TYR A 61 15.09 9.67 8.12
CA TYR A 61 15.17 10.78 9.04
C TYR A 61 15.80 10.36 10.38
N ILE A 62 15.37 9.23 10.93
CA ILE A 62 15.90 8.66 12.18
C ILE A 62 17.40 8.36 12.05
N ASP A 63 17.82 7.74 10.95
CA ASP A 63 19.23 7.45 10.69
C ASP A 63 20.06 8.74 10.60
N TYR A 64 19.53 9.79 9.95
CA TYR A 64 20.14 11.10 9.92
C TYR A 64 20.30 11.71 11.33
N VAL A 65 19.26 11.62 12.16
CA VAL A 65 19.33 12.05 13.57
C VAL A 65 20.42 11.30 14.32
N ILE A 66 20.45 9.96 14.23
CA ILE A 66 21.43 9.16 14.94
C ILE A 66 22.86 9.49 14.46
N ASP A 67 23.07 9.60 13.16
CA ASP A 67 24.39 9.90 12.59
C ASP A 67 24.87 11.32 12.96
N SER A 68 23.97 12.28 13.18
CA SER A 68 24.30 13.64 13.62
C SER A 68 24.82 13.70 15.07
N PHE A 69 24.39 12.77 15.92
CA PHE A 69 24.73 12.76 17.35
C PHE A 69 25.61 11.57 17.77
N SER A 70 25.95 10.68 16.87
CA SER A 70 26.76 9.48 17.13
C SER A 70 28.09 9.51 16.40
N LYS A 71 29.16 9.14 17.09
CA LYS A 71 30.49 8.95 16.47
C LYS A 71 30.56 7.69 15.60
N VAL A 72 29.59 6.79 15.72
CA VAL A 72 29.50 5.55 14.96
C VAL A 72 28.31 5.66 14.04
N SER A 73 28.54 5.57 12.72
CA SER A 73 27.44 5.61 11.74
C SER A 73 26.51 4.42 11.92
N VAL A 74 25.21 4.65 11.73
CA VAL A 74 24.13 3.66 11.83
C VAL A 74 24.45 2.40 11.03
N ASN A 75 25.00 2.54 9.83
CA ASN A 75 25.36 1.41 8.95
C ASN A 75 26.50 0.52 9.51
N LYS A 76 27.29 1.00 10.48
CA LYS A 76 28.35 0.25 11.13
C LYS A 76 27.93 -0.37 12.46
N MET A 77 26.70 -0.11 12.90
CA MET A 77 26.16 -0.67 14.13
C MET A 77 25.68 -2.11 13.93
N LYS A 78 25.74 -2.90 15.00
CA LYS A 78 25.09 -4.22 15.03
C LYS A 78 23.58 -4.06 14.85
N PRO A 79 22.89 -4.94 14.09
CA PRO A 79 21.46 -4.81 13.79
C PRO A 79 20.60 -4.55 15.02
N GLN A 80 20.81 -5.30 16.10
CA GLN A 80 20.03 -5.13 17.34
C GLN A 80 20.21 -3.75 17.97
N ILE A 81 21.44 -3.21 18.01
CA ILE A 81 21.71 -1.87 18.56
C ILE A 81 21.11 -0.80 17.65
N ARG A 82 21.22 -0.97 16.36
CA ARG A 82 20.65 -0.07 15.36
C ARG A 82 19.13 0.04 15.52
N GLU A 83 18.41 -1.08 15.60
CA GLU A 83 16.96 -1.08 15.75
C GLU A 83 16.50 -0.60 17.14
N ILE A 84 17.28 -0.85 18.20
CA ILE A 84 17.03 -0.27 19.53
C ILE A 84 17.12 1.27 19.46
N LEU A 85 18.16 1.81 18.83
CA LEU A 85 18.32 3.26 18.67
C LEU A 85 17.24 3.86 17.79
N ARG A 86 16.94 3.24 16.63
CA ARG A 86 15.90 3.68 15.70
C ARG A 86 14.54 3.79 16.39
N SER A 87 14.10 2.72 17.03
CA SER A 87 12.80 2.70 17.73
C SER A 87 12.75 3.66 18.95
N ALA A 88 13.88 3.88 19.60
CA ALA A 88 13.97 4.88 20.67
C ALA A 88 13.89 6.31 20.12
N VAL A 89 14.63 6.64 19.05
CA VAL A 89 14.58 7.97 18.40
C VAL A 89 13.18 8.27 17.86
N TYR A 90 12.50 7.27 17.27
CA TYR A 90 11.10 7.46 16.89
C TYR A 90 10.22 7.88 18.08
N GLN A 91 10.35 7.19 19.22
CA GLN A 91 9.60 7.54 20.43
C GLN A 91 9.95 8.93 20.94
N LEU A 92 11.25 9.31 20.97
CA LEU A 92 11.71 10.64 21.41
C LEU A 92 11.17 11.77 20.53
N LYS A 93 11.03 11.56 19.22
CA LYS A 93 10.64 12.62 18.28
C LYS A 93 9.13 12.72 18.05
N PHE A 94 8.41 11.59 18.07
CA PHE A 94 7.03 11.53 17.57
C PHE A 94 6.01 11.03 18.59
N MET A 95 6.43 10.78 19.85
CA MET A 95 5.53 10.24 20.88
C MET A 95 5.57 11.04 22.19
N ASP A 96 4.97 12.22 22.18
CA ASP A 96 4.94 13.14 23.35
C ASP A 96 4.40 12.52 24.65
N SER A 97 3.57 11.43 24.51
CA SER A 97 3.02 10.72 25.66
C SER A 97 4.03 9.81 26.37
N VAL A 98 5.23 9.61 25.83
CA VAL A 98 6.27 8.75 26.41
C VAL A 98 7.41 9.64 26.93
N PRO A 99 7.68 9.67 28.25
CA PRO A 99 8.75 10.48 28.80
C PRO A 99 10.14 10.08 28.26
N ASP A 100 10.97 11.03 27.86
CA ASP A 100 12.32 10.79 27.30
C ASP A 100 13.18 9.92 28.19
N SER A 101 13.12 10.16 29.51
CA SER A 101 13.85 9.36 30.50
C SER A 101 13.44 7.88 30.47
N ALA A 102 12.16 7.60 30.25
CA ALA A 102 11.67 6.24 30.12
C ALA A 102 12.15 5.58 28.83
N VAL A 103 12.12 6.31 27.70
CA VAL A 103 12.65 5.81 26.42
C VAL A 103 14.12 5.44 26.53
N CYS A 104 14.95 6.36 27.03
CA CYS A 104 16.39 6.13 27.21
C CYS A 104 16.68 4.93 28.12
N ASN A 105 16.00 4.86 29.28
CA ASN A 105 16.23 3.80 30.25
C ASN A 105 15.82 2.41 29.73
N GLU A 106 14.69 2.32 29.05
CA GLU A 106 14.23 1.04 28.47
C GLU A 106 15.09 0.58 27.29
N ALA A 107 15.59 1.48 26.44
CA ALA A 107 16.53 1.15 25.39
C ALA A 107 17.85 0.58 25.94
N VAL A 108 18.37 1.17 27.01
CA VAL A 108 19.58 0.67 27.71
C VAL A 108 19.34 -0.71 28.32
N LYS A 109 18.18 -0.92 28.99
CA LYS A 109 17.80 -2.23 29.54
C LYS A 109 17.66 -3.29 28.43
N LEU A 110 17.06 -2.92 27.29
CA LEU A 110 16.89 -3.79 26.15
C LEU A 110 18.25 -4.21 25.56
N ALA A 111 19.16 -3.27 25.35
CA ALA A 111 20.53 -3.58 24.91
C ALA A 111 21.24 -4.56 25.88
N GLN A 112 21.06 -4.36 27.19
CA GLN A 112 21.59 -5.28 28.19
C GLN A 112 20.97 -6.68 28.11
N ARG A 113 19.65 -6.81 27.99
CA ARG A 113 18.95 -8.09 27.85
C ARG A 113 19.39 -8.87 26.62
N LYS A 114 19.69 -8.17 25.53
CA LYS A 114 20.20 -8.78 24.29
C LYS A 114 21.73 -9.05 24.31
N GLY A 115 22.37 -8.94 25.47
CA GLY A 115 23.77 -9.31 25.68
C GLY A 115 24.80 -8.20 25.41
N PHE A 116 24.35 -6.98 25.11
CA PHE A 116 25.25 -5.85 24.78
C PHE A 116 25.62 -5.00 26.00
N TYR A 117 26.04 -5.64 27.08
CA TYR A 117 26.41 -4.94 28.33
C TYR A 117 27.44 -3.83 28.13
N ASN A 118 28.45 -4.06 27.30
CA ASN A 118 29.54 -3.11 27.04
C ASN A 118 29.08 -1.89 26.22
N LEU A 119 27.92 -1.97 25.55
CA LEU A 119 27.38 -0.88 24.75
C LEU A 119 26.35 -0.01 25.49
N LYS A 120 26.04 -0.32 26.76
CA LYS A 120 25.15 0.50 27.60
C LYS A 120 25.53 1.99 27.64
N PRO A 121 26.82 2.34 27.91
CA PRO A 121 27.22 3.76 27.93
C PRO A 121 27.03 4.44 26.57
N PHE A 122 27.28 3.73 25.48
CA PHE A 122 27.08 4.21 24.12
C PHE A 122 25.61 4.49 23.84
N VAL A 123 24.72 3.51 24.04
CA VAL A 123 23.27 3.67 23.82
C VAL A 123 22.71 4.79 24.68
N ASN A 124 23.07 4.86 25.97
CA ASN A 124 22.61 5.91 26.86
C ASN A 124 23.15 7.29 26.45
N GLY A 125 24.42 7.39 26.09
CA GLY A 125 25.04 8.65 25.68
C GLY A 125 24.39 9.23 24.42
N VAL A 126 24.23 8.41 23.37
CA VAL A 126 23.60 8.83 22.13
C VAL A 126 22.14 9.28 22.37
N LEU A 127 21.33 8.45 23.03
CA LEU A 127 19.90 8.78 23.23
C LEU A 127 19.68 10.01 24.13
N ARG A 128 20.49 10.20 25.19
CA ARG A 128 20.37 11.39 26.04
C ARG A 128 20.79 12.66 25.32
N THR A 129 21.79 12.59 24.44
CA THR A 129 22.17 13.73 23.61
C THR A 129 21.07 14.07 22.62
N ILE A 130 20.52 13.06 21.93
CA ILE A 130 19.40 13.23 21.02
C ILE A 130 18.19 13.84 21.75
N ALA A 131 17.79 13.30 22.90
CA ALA A 131 16.65 13.81 23.67
C ALA A 131 16.78 15.30 24.05
N ARG A 132 18.01 15.77 24.28
CA ARG A 132 18.28 17.17 24.63
C ARG A 132 18.34 18.10 23.42
N GLU A 133 18.86 17.62 22.29
CA GLU A 133 19.30 18.46 21.17
C GLU A 133 18.53 18.23 19.86
N ILE A 134 17.60 17.26 19.82
CA ILE A 134 16.83 16.95 18.61
C ILE A 134 15.95 18.10 18.11
N GLY A 135 15.57 19.02 19.02
CA GLY A 135 14.79 20.22 18.68
C GLY A 135 15.56 21.22 17.83
N ASP A 136 16.89 21.28 18.02
CA ASP A 136 17.79 22.23 17.37
C ASP A 136 18.49 21.62 16.14
N LEU A 137 18.17 20.36 15.79
CA LEU A 137 18.78 19.67 14.64
C LEU A 137 18.31 20.29 13.33
N GLU A 138 19.24 20.86 12.59
CA GLU A 138 18.98 21.40 11.26
C GLU A 138 18.97 20.26 10.22
N LEU A 139 18.05 20.36 9.24
CA LEU A 139 18.03 19.50 8.07
C LEU A 139 19.18 19.90 7.11
N PRO A 140 19.56 19.00 6.19
CA PRO A 140 20.51 19.34 5.12
C PRO A 140 20.07 20.62 4.38
N SER A 141 21.02 21.45 3.96
CA SER A 141 20.70 22.67 3.21
C SER A 141 19.98 22.32 1.89
N ARG A 142 18.80 22.90 1.69
CA ARG A 142 18.03 22.72 0.45
C ARG A 142 18.73 23.34 -0.74
N GLU A 143 19.43 24.44 -0.53
CA GLU A 143 20.16 25.20 -1.58
C GLU A 143 21.37 24.42 -2.08
N GLU A 144 22.07 23.72 -1.19
CA GLU A 144 23.24 22.92 -1.53
C GLU A 144 22.85 21.58 -2.18
N ASN A 145 21.82 20.89 -1.63
CA ASN A 145 21.36 19.61 -2.16
C ASN A 145 19.87 19.39 -1.88
N GLU A 146 19.03 19.83 -2.82
CA GLU A 146 17.57 19.70 -2.71
C GLU A 146 17.10 18.25 -2.60
N VAL A 147 17.74 17.30 -3.28
CA VAL A 147 17.38 15.87 -3.23
C VAL A 147 17.64 15.32 -1.84
N ARG A 148 18.82 15.61 -1.28
CA ARG A 148 19.18 15.18 0.07
C ARG A 148 18.26 15.81 1.12
N TYR A 149 17.94 17.09 0.98
CA TYR A 149 16.98 17.77 1.84
C TYR A 149 15.62 17.08 1.85
N LEU A 150 15.05 16.83 0.66
CA LEU A 150 13.75 16.15 0.51
C LEU A 150 13.79 14.71 1.02
N SER A 151 14.89 14.01 0.76
CA SER A 151 15.12 12.64 1.23
C SER A 151 15.06 12.55 2.75
N VAL A 152 15.77 13.42 3.46
CA VAL A 152 15.80 13.41 4.92
C VAL A 152 14.48 13.91 5.48
N LYS A 153 13.97 15.05 4.99
CA LYS A 153 12.73 15.67 5.46
C LYS A 153 11.53 14.73 5.40
N TYR A 154 11.39 14.01 4.30
CA TYR A 154 10.25 13.12 4.05
C TYR A 154 10.59 11.62 4.17
N SER A 155 11.79 11.33 4.68
CA SER A 155 12.26 9.96 4.89
C SER A 155 12.09 9.07 3.64
N MET A 156 12.52 9.59 2.47
CA MET A 156 12.42 8.90 1.17
C MET A 156 13.81 8.68 0.56
N PRO A 157 14.13 7.50 -0.01
CA PRO A 157 15.41 7.28 -0.68
C PRO A 157 15.69 8.32 -1.78
N GLU A 158 16.92 8.83 -1.84
CA GLU A 158 17.33 9.85 -2.82
C GLU A 158 17.02 9.42 -4.25
N TYR A 159 17.26 8.16 -4.59
CA TYR A 159 16.92 7.58 -5.89
C TYR A 159 15.45 7.82 -6.30
N LEU A 160 14.50 7.61 -5.38
CA LEU A 160 13.07 7.84 -5.66
C LEU A 160 12.76 9.32 -5.77
N VAL A 161 13.38 10.16 -4.93
CA VAL A 161 13.22 11.63 -4.99
C VAL A 161 13.70 12.15 -6.35
N GLU A 162 14.90 11.75 -6.80
CA GLU A 162 15.45 12.13 -8.09
C GLU A 162 14.54 11.69 -9.25
N LYS A 163 14.11 10.44 -9.22
CA LYS A 163 13.22 9.85 -10.21
C LYS A 163 11.91 10.62 -10.36
N TRP A 164 11.23 10.90 -9.25
CA TRP A 164 9.95 11.63 -9.28
C TRP A 164 10.13 13.10 -9.58
N LYS A 165 11.24 13.71 -9.13
CA LYS A 165 11.59 15.08 -9.51
C LYS A 165 11.78 15.22 -11.03
N ALA A 166 12.43 14.25 -11.66
CA ALA A 166 12.59 14.21 -13.11
C ALA A 166 11.25 13.99 -13.84
N ALA A 167 10.37 13.12 -13.31
CA ALA A 167 9.10 12.78 -13.93
C ALA A 167 8.00 13.83 -13.74
N TYR A 168 7.91 14.45 -12.57
CA TYR A 168 6.78 15.28 -12.14
C TYR A 168 7.15 16.71 -11.72
N GLY A 169 8.45 17.03 -11.67
CA GLY A 169 8.95 18.32 -11.16
C GLY A 169 8.92 18.41 -9.64
N VAL A 170 9.71 19.35 -9.10
CA VAL A 170 9.95 19.48 -7.65
C VAL A 170 8.66 19.68 -6.85
N LYS A 171 7.78 20.60 -7.26
CA LYS A 171 6.56 20.95 -6.53
C LYS A 171 5.58 19.78 -6.39
N THR A 172 5.42 19.00 -7.47
CA THR A 172 4.55 17.82 -7.46
C THR A 172 5.18 16.72 -6.61
N THR A 173 6.49 16.51 -6.74
CA THR A 173 7.21 15.52 -5.94
C THR A 173 7.10 15.83 -4.45
N GLU A 174 7.28 17.09 -4.04
CA GLU A 174 7.17 17.47 -2.62
C GLU A 174 5.76 17.17 -2.06
N LYS A 175 4.68 17.45 -2.83
CA LYS A 175 3.32 17.07 -2.45
C LYS A 175 3.12 15.56 -2.31
N ILE A 176 3.71 14.76 -3.22
CA ILE A 176 3.67 13.29 -3.14
C ILE A 176 4.37 12.81 -1.86
N LEU A 177 5.55 13.35 -1.57
CA LEU A 177 6.33 12.98 -0.40
C LEU A 177 5.62 13.34 0.91
N GLU A 178 5.06 14.54 0.99
CA GLU A 178 4.28 15.01 2.14
C GLU A 178 3.06 14.13 2.40
N ASP A 179 2.37 13.77 1.33
CA ASP A 179 1.18 12.95 1.38
C ASP A 179 1.43 11.51 1.89
N PHE A 180 2.60 10.94 1.58
CA PHE A 180 2.99 9.63 2.10
C PHE A 180 3.19 9.59 3.62
N LEU A 181 3.44 10.73 4.26
CA LEU A 181 3.56 10.85 5.71
C LEU A 181 2.25 11.29 6.38
N THR A 182 1.18 11.47 5.61
CA THR A 182 -0.12 11.87 6.12
C THR A 182 -0.94 10.65 6.54
N GLU A 183 -1.34 10.59 7.79
CA GLU A 183 -2.25 9.55 8.29
C GLU A 183 -3.62 9.67 7.61
N ARG A 184 -4.14 8.56 7.11
CA ARG A 184 -5.41 8.54 6.38
C ARG A 184 -6.37 7.49 6.93
N PRO A 185 -7.68 7.85 7.00
CA PRO A 185 -8.72 6.87 7.26
C PRO A 185 -8.72 5.76 6.20
N ILE A 186 -9.15 4.57 6.59
CA ILE A 186 -9.34 3.48 5.63
C ILE A 186 -10.51 3.80 4.70
N THR A 187 -10.33 3.55 3.42
CA THR A 187 -11.39 3.67 2.44
C THR A 187 -12.08 2.32 2.23
N VAL A 188 -13.41 2.35 2.18
CA VAL A 188 -14.25 1.18 1.94
C VAL A 188 -15.19 1.42 0.77
N ARG A 189 -15.39 0.39 -0.04
CA ARG A 189 -16.40 0.33 -1.08
C ARG A 189 -17.70 -0.24 -0.50
N CYS A 190 -18.80 0.48 -0.63
CA CYS A 190 -20.13 0.03 -0.26
C CYS A 190 -20.76 -0.75 -1.40
N ARG A 191 -21.29 -1.94 -1.12
CA ARG A 191 -22.02 -2.76 -2.09
C ARG A 191 -23.48 -2.37 -2.13
N THR A 192 -23.78 -1.30 -2.87
CA THR A 192 -25.10 -0.64 -2.88
C THR A 192 -26.23 -1.50 -3.45
N HIS A 193 -25.93 -2.60 -4.15
CA HIS A 193 -26.92 -3.59 -4.57
C HIS A 193 -27.33 -4.57 -3.44
N LYS A 194 -26.50 -4.69 -2.38
CA LYS A 194 -26.79 -5.53 -1.20
C LYS A 194 -27.55 -4.79 -0.10
N ALA A 195 -27.24 -3.50 0.08
CA ALA A 195 -27.89 -2.63 1.05
C ALA A 195 -27.77 -1.17 0.59
N SER A 196 -28.74 -0.34 0.88
CA SER A 196 -28.65 1.08 0.57
C SER A 196 -27.47 1.74 1.30
N LEU A 197 -26.87 2.75 0.70
CA LEU A 197 -25.79 3.51 1.32
C LEU A 197 -26.18 4.04 2.71
N ARG A 198 -27.45 4.48 2.86
CA ARG A 198 -28.00 4.97 4.13
C ARG A 198 -27.99 3.90 5.21
N GLU A 199 -28.38 2.66 4.90
CA GLU A 199 -28.34 1.53 5.85
C GLU A 199 -26.92 1.20 6.27
N ILE A 200 -25.98 1.17 5.31
CA ILE A 200 -24.56 0.92 5.59
C ILE A 200 -24.00 1.99 6.53
N VAL A 201 -24.23 3.27 6.23
CA VAL A 201 -23.78 4.41 7.05
C VAL A 201 -24.42 4.38 8.45
N THR A 202 -25.71 4.07 8.54
CA THR A 202 -26.41 3.98 9.81
C THR A 202 -25.84 2.84 10.69
N SER A 203 -25.58 1.67 10.10
CA SER A 203 -24.99 0.54 10.80
C SER A 203 -23.55 0.83 11.27
N LEU A 204 -22.72 1.48 10.45
CA LEU A 204 -21.37 1.90 10.84
C LEU A 204 -21.41 2.88 12.02
N LYS A 205 -22.23 3.92 11.93
CA LYS A 205 -22.37 4.93 12.99
C LYS A 205 -22.91 4.36 14.29
N SER A 206 -23.85 3.41 14.25
CA SER A 206 -24.36 2.74 15.46
C SER A 206 -23.30 1.92 16.18
N GLN A 207 -22.23 1.53 15.51
CA GLN A 207 -21.04 0.85 16.06
C GLN A 207 -19.92 1.81 16.47
N GLY A 208 -20.20 3.13 16.47
CA GLY A 208 -19.23 4.16 16.89
C GLY A 208 -18.20 4.53 15.83
N VAL A 209 -18.40 4.12 14.58
CA VAL A 209 -17.46 4.41 13.48
C VAL A 209 -17.71 5.83 12.96
N THR A 210 -16.66 6.60 12.81
CA THR A 210 -16.71 7.88 12.07
C THR A 210 -16.71 7.59 10.58
N VAL A 211 -17.65 8.20 9.86
CA VAL A 211 -17.86 7.95 8.44
C VAL A 211 -17.88 9.27 7.69
N GLU A 212 -17.03 9.36 6.66
CA GLU A 212 -16.91 10.49 5.74
C GLU A 212 -17.09 10.03 4.30
N GLN A 213 -17.57 10.92 3.41
CA GLN A 213 -17.62 10.66 1.98
C GLN A 213 -16.21 10.64 1.40
N ALA A 214 -15.84 9.57 0.70
CA ALA A 214 -14.62 9.55 -0.09
C ALA A 214 -14.80 10.35 -1.41
N PRO A 215 -13.69 10.82 -2.02
CA PRO A 215 -13.78 11.57 -3.28
C PRO A 215 -14.31 10.71 -4.43
N TYR A 216 -14.83 11.36 -5.46
CA TYR A 216 -15.17 10.83 -6.79
C TYR A 216 -16.35 9.86 -6.86
N LEU A 217 -16.43 8.86 -5.98
CA LEU A 217 -17.41 7.78 -6.09
C LEU A 217 -18.44 7.82 -4.96
N PRO A 218 -19.75 7.92 -5.25
CA PRO A 218 -20.79 8.10 -4.22
C PRO A 218 -20.90 6.90 -3.25
N TYR A 219 -20.46 5.72 -3.64
CA TYR A 219 -20.47 4.50 -2.84
C TYR A 219 -19.15 4.22 -2.12
N ALA A 220 -18.19 5.14 -2.18
CA ALA A 220 -16.91 5.05 -1.46
C ALA A 220 -16.96 5.88 -0.18
N LEU A 221 -16.62 5.29 0.95
CA LEU A 221 -16.58 5.95 2.25
C LEU A 221 -15.20 5.85 2.87
N LYS A 222 -14.80 6.87 3.65
CA LYS A 222 -13.68 6.82 4.58
C LYS A 222 -14.21 6.51 5.97
N ILE A 223 -13.57 5.59 6.67
CA ILE A 223 -13.98 5.16 8.02
C ILE A 223 -12.81 5.24 8.99
N SER A 224 -13.10 5.70 10.21
CA SER A 224 -12.16 5.78 11.34
C SER A 224 -12.86 5.48 12.67
N ASP A 225 -12.10 5.52 13.78
CA ASP A 225 -12.60 5.34 15.16
C ASP A 225 -13.22 3.96 15.46
N TYR A 226 -12.81 2.92 14.75
CA TYR A 226 -13.20 1.54 15.04
C TYR A 226 -12.05 0.74 15.68
N ASN A 227 -12.39 -0.34 16.39
CA ASN A 227 -11.38 -1.18 17.02
C ASN A 227 -10.67 -2.12 16.03
N HIS A 228 -11.46 -2.82 15.23
CA HIS A 228 -10.96 -3.76 14.24
C HIS A 228 -12.00 -3.94 13.14
N ILE A 229 -11.60 -3.88 11.87
CA ILE A 229 -12.54 -3.95 10.75
C ILE A 229 -13.29 -5.28 10.69
N LEU A 230 -12.63 -6.37 11.10
CA LEU A 230 -13.23 -7.72 11.17
C LEU A 230 -14.32 -7.86 12.24
N THR A 231 -14.56 -6.86 13.08
CA THR A 231 -15.65 -6.86 14.06
C THR A 231 -16.85 -6.03 13.60
N LEU A 232 -16.71 -5.28 12.51
CA LEU A 232 -17.81 -4.47 11.99
C LEU A 232 -18.86 -5.35 11.30
N GLU A 233 -20.12 -5.21 11.71
CA GLU A 233 -21.24 -5.99 11.18
C GLU A 233 -21.36 -5.86 9.65
N THR A 234 -21.23 -4.64 9.13
CA THR A 234 -21.27 -4.36 7.68
C THR A 234 -20.16 -5.06 6.91
N PHE A 235 -18.97 -5.24 7.53
CA PHE A 235 -17.86 -5.99 6.94
C PHE A 235 -18.14 -7.49 6.96
N LEU A 236 -18.57 -8.03 8.12
CA LEU A 236 -18.88 -9.45 8.27
C LEU A 236 -20.01 -9.90 7.33
N GLN A 237 -21.01 -9.04 7.13
CA GLN A 237 -22.13 -9.27 6.20
C GLN A 237 -21.76 -9.03 4.73
N GLY A 238 -20.50 -8.70 4.42
CA GLY A 238 -20.06 -8.45 3.06
C GLY A 238 -20.68 -7.23 2.38
N LYS A 239 -21.25 -6.30 3.15
CA LYS A 239 -21.83 -5.05 2.64
C LYS A 239 -20.77 -4.01 2.30
N ILE A 240 -19.58 -4.12 2.90
CA ILE A 240 -18.41 -3.29 2.59
C ILE A 240 -17.17 -4.14 2.31
N LEU A 241 -16.28 -3.61 1.47
CA LEU A 241 -14.92 -4.12 1.24
C LEU A 241 -13.92 -3.00 1.46
N VAL A 242 -12.76 -3.33 2.03
CA VAL A 242 -11.62 -2.41 2.05
C VAL A 242 -11.08 -2.28 0.63
N GLN A 243 -11.19 -1.10 0.07
CA GLN A 243 -10.72 -0.82 -1.29
C GLN A 243 -10.49 0.68 -1.42
N ASP A 244 -9.34 1.10 -1.96
CA ASP A 244 -9.09 2.51 -2.26
C ASP A 244 -9.90 2.95 -3.48
N VAL A 245 -10.25 4.24 -3.52
CA VAL A 245 -11.01 4.81 -4.66
C VAL A 245 -10.28 4.58 -5.97
N SER A 246 -8.96 4.73 -5.99
CA SER A 246 -8.14 4.49 -7.18
C SER A 246 -8.33 3.08 -7.75
N SER A 247 -8.37 2.08 -6.86
CA SER A 247 -8.64 0.69 -7.22
C SER A 247 -10.09 0.44 -7.64
N MET A 248 -11.05 1.22 -7.10
CA MET A 248 -12.47 1.14 -7.53
C MET A 248 -12.64 1.62 -8.97
N LEU A 249 -11.88 2.62 -9.41
CA LEU A 249 -11.93 3.16 -10.78
C LEU A 249 -11.58 2.11 -11.85
N VAL A 250 -10.92 1.00 -11.50
CA VAL A 250 -10.66 -0.10 -12.44
C VAL A 250 -11.97 -0.71 -12.97
N ALA A 251 -12.91 -1.00 -12.08
CA ALA A 251 -14.21 -1.55 -12.49
C ALA A 251 -15.11 -0.50 -13.17
N GLU A 252 -14.97 0.79 -12.81
CA GLU A 252 -15.60 1.88 -13.55
C GLU A 252 -15.08 1.95 -14.99
N ALA A 253 -13.75 1.99 -15.14
CA ALA A 253 -13.08 2.00 -16.44
C ALA A 253 -13.34 0.73 -17.27
N ALA A 254 -13.48 -0.43 -16.63
CA ALA A 254 -13.85 -1.67 -17.29
C ALA A 254 -15.29 -1.63 -17.84
N SER A 255 -16.19 -0.98 -17.11
CA SER A 255 -17.62 -0.82 -17.46
C SER A 255 -18.29 -2.13 -17.87
N PRO A 256 -18.26 -3.18 -17.02
CA PRO A 256 -18.80 -4.47 -17.33
C PRO A 256 -20.31 -4.42 -17.52
N LYS A 257 -20.81 -5.21 -18.46
CA LYS A 257 -22.23 -5.34 -18.78
C LYS A 257 -22.78 -6.68 -18.32
N LYS A 258 -24.07 -6.75 -18.14
CA LYS A 258 -24.78 -7.99 -17.84
C LYS A 258 -24.45 -9.07 -18.86
N GLY A 259 -23.96 -10.22 -18.38
CA GLY A 259 -23.63 -11.36 -19.22
C GLY A 259 -22.16 -11.41 -19.70
N ASP A 260 -21.36 -10.38 -19.44
CA ASP A 260 -19.94 -10.40 -19.82
C ASP A 260 -19.19 -11.53 -19.12
N HIS A 261 -18.23 -12.10 -19.82
CA HIS A 261 -17.19 -12.96 -19.27
C HIS A 261 -15.94 -12.12 -19.01
N ILE A 262 -15.48 -12.09 -17.75
CA ILE A 262 -14.32 -11.31 -17.33
C ILE A 262 -13.23 -12.24 -16.84
N ILE A 263 -11.99 -12.00 -17.27
CA ILE A 263 -10.79 -12.64 -16.70
C ILE A 263 -10.01 -11.57 -15.93
N ASP A 264 -9.81 -11.78 -14.62
CA ASP A 264 -8.94 -10.95 -13.77
C ASP A 264 -7.64 -11.72 -13.52
N MET A 265 -6.55 -11.28 -14.15
CA MET A 265 -5.29 -12.01 -14.27
C MET A 265 -4.48 -12.11 -12.96
N CYS A 266 -4.62 -11.11 -12.05
CA CYS A 266 -3.87 -10.99 -10.80
C CYS A 266 -4.81 -10.50 -9.69
N ALA A 267 -5.84 -11.31 -9.40
CA ALA A 267 -7.05 -10.86 -8.75
C ALA A 267 -6.95 -10.65 -7.23
N ALA A 268 -5.99 -11.29 -6.55
CA ALA A 268 -5.95 -11.28 -5.09
C ALA A 268 -5.86 -9.86 -4.46
N PRO A 269 -6.62 -9.59 -3.43
CA PRO A 269 -7.54 -10.46 -2.67
C PRO A 269 -8.99 -10.50 -3.23
N GLY A 270 -9.25 -10.14 -4.48
CA GLY A 270 -10.57 -10.25 -5.13
C GLY A 270 -11.40 -8.96 -5.19
N GLY A 271 -10.87 -7.84 -4.69
CA GLY A 271 -11.64 -6.58 -4.61
C GLY A 271 -12.13 -6.05 -5.96
N LYS A 272 -11.31 -6.14 -7.02
CA LYS A 272 -11.65 -5.70 -8.39
C LYS A 272 -12.61 -6.68 -9.06
N SER A 273 -12.34 -7.99 -8.94
CA SER A 273 -13.22 -9.06 -9.44
C SER A 273 -14.62 -8.96 -8.85
N ILE A 274 -14.75 -8.84 -7.52
CA ILE A 274 -16.04 -8.68 -6.85
C ILE A 274 -16.72 -7.36 -7.25
N HIS A 275 -15.94 -6.28 -7.47
CA HIS A 275 -16.52 -5.01 -7.93
C HIS A 275 -17.08 -5.15 -9.36
N ALA A 276 -16.36 -5.78 -10.25
CA ALA A 276 -16.84 -6.05 -11.60
C ALA A 276 -18.11 -6.92 -11.59
N ALA A 277 -18.14 -7.96 -10.77
CA ALA A 277 -19.30 -8.82 -10.56
C ALA A 277 -20.53 -8.04 -10.01
N ASP A 278 -20.30 -7.17 -9.01
CA ASP A 278 -21.36 -6.30 -8.47
C ASP A 278 -21.98 -5.41 -9.55
N LYS A 279 -21.17 -4.88 -10.48
CA LYS A 279 -21.65 -4.05 -11.60
C LYS A 279 -22.47 -4.87 -12.62
N MET A 280 -22.19 -6.15 -12.76
CA MET A 280 -22.98 -7.05 -13.62
C MET A 280 -24.28 -7.52 -12.98
N GLY A 281 -24.45 -7.37 -11.66
CA GLY A 281 -25.68 -7.69 -10.94
C GLY A 281 -26.03 -9.18 -11.00
N ASP A 282 -25.11 -10.03 -10.59
CA ASP A 282 -25.22 -11.50 -10.55
C ASP A 282 -25.38 -12.20 -11.93
N TYR A 283 -25.22 -11.46 -13.03
CA TYR A 283 -25.19 -12.02 -14.39
C TYR A 283 -23.77 -12.01 -14.97
N GLY A 284 -23.46 -12.98 -15.83
CA GLY A 284 -22.12 -13.14 -16.38
C GLY A 284 -21.19 -13.92 -15.44
N ASN A 285 -19.89 -13.91 -15.72
CA ASN A 285 -18.90 -14.67 -14.97
C ASN A 285 -17.58 -13.90 -14.84
N VAL A 286 -16.96 -13.98 -13.68
CA VAL A 286 -15.61 -13.46 -13.43
C VAL A 286 -14.68 -14.60 -13.04
N ASP A 287 -13.71 -14.89 -13.88
CA ASP A 287 -12.61 -15.80 -13.62
C ASP A 287 -11.47 -15.04 -12.94
N ALA A 288 -11.41 -15.16 -11.61
CA ALA A 288 -10.45 -14.46 -10.76
C ALA A 288 -9.23 -15.34 -10.51
N ARG A 289 -8.09 -14.98 -11.12
CA ARG A 289 -6.84 -15.76 -11.13
C ARG A 289 -5.76 -15.14 -10.28
N ASP A 290 -4.95 -15.97 -9.65
CA ASP A 290 -3.69 -15.53 -9.05
C ASP A 290 -2.68 -16.66 -9.00
N VAL A 291 -1.39 -16.32 -8.85
CA VAL A 291 -0.26 -17.24 -9.04
C VAL A 291 -0.14 -18.32 -7.96
N SER A 292 -0.70 -18.14 -6.77
CA SER A 292 -0.51 -19.07 -5.66
C SER A 292 -1.82 -19.48 -4.99
N GLN A 293 -1.81 -20.69 -4.40
CA GLN A 293 -2.94 -21.20 -3.62
C GLN A 293 -3.34 -20.24 -2.50
N TYR A 294 -2.36 -19.70 -1.74
CA TYR A 294 -2.62 -18.74 -0.68
C TYR A 294 -3.43 -17.52 -1.18
N LYS A 295 -3.03 -16.96 -2.33
CA LYS A 295 -3.73 -15.82 -2.93
C LYS A 295 -5.12 -16.19 -3.45
N ALA A 296 -5.26 -17.35 -4.07
CA ALA A 296 -6.56 -17.86 -4.49
C ALA A 296 -7.50 -18.07 -3.28
N ASP A 297 -6.98 -18.55 -2.16
CA ASP A 297 -7.76 -18.73 -0.94
C ASP A 297 -8.23 -17.38 -0.36
N LEU A 298 -7.42 -16.31 -0.41
CA LEU A 298 -7.86 -14.96 -0.04
C LEU A 298 -9.03 -14.47 -0.92
N ILE A 299 -9.03 -14.80 -2.22
CA ILE A 299 -10.13 -14.47 -3.11
C ILE A 299 -11.39 -15.25 -2.67
N LYS A 300 -11.27 -16.57 -2.42
CA LYS A 300 -12.37 -17.44 -1.97
C LYS A 300 -12.97 -16.97 -0.65
N GLU A 301 -12.14 -16.56 0.32
CA GLU A 301 -12.60 -15.99 1.58
C GLU A 301 -13.48 -14.76 1.37
N ASN A 302 -13.06 -13.85 0.47
CA ASN A 302 -13.84 -12.68 0.15
C ASN A 302 -15.11 -12.99 -0.66
N ILE A 303 -15.08 -13.95 -1.58
CA ILE A 303 -16.26 -14.47 -2.28
C ILE A 303 -17.28 -14.99 -1.25
N HIS A 304 -16.84 -15.87 -0.36
CA HIS A 304 -17.70 -16.44 0.69
C HIS A 304 -18.29 -15.36 1.59
N ARG A 305 -17.45 -14.43 2.11
CA ARG A 305 -17.89 -13.36 3.01
C ARG A 305 -18.89 -12.40 2.33
N THR A 306 -18.68 -12.10 1.05
CA THR A 306 -19.53 -11.18 0.30
C THR A 306 -20.78 -11.84 -0.28
N GLY A 307 -20.80 -13.17 -0.38
CA GLY A 307 -21.89 -13.95 -0.97
C GLY A 307 -22.11 -13.60 -2.46
N VAL A 308 -21.03 -13.21 -3.18
CA VAL A 308 -21.09 -13.06 -4.63
C VAL A 308 -21.10 -14.46 -5.28
N ILE A 309 -21.93 -14.65 -6.30
CA ILE A 309 -22.19 -15.99 -6.89
C ILE A 309 -21.56 -16.17 -8.27
N ASN A 310 -21.16 -15.10 -8.92
CA ASN A 310 -20.65 -15.08 -10.29
C ASN A 310 -19.14 -14.77 -10.36
N VAL A 311 -18.39 -15.09 -9.31
CA VAL A 311 -16.92 -15.02 -9.27
C VAL A 311 -16.37 -16.38 -8.91
N GLU A 312 -15.47 -16.91 -9.72
CA GLU A 312 -14.73 -18.13 -9.47
C GLU A 312 -13.24 -17.83 -9.28
N ALA A 313 -12.65 -18.36 -8.20
CA ALA A 313 -11.22 -18.17 -7.91
C ALA A 313 -10.41 -19.41 -8.30
N ARG A 314 -9.35 -19.21 -9.08
CA ARG A 314 -8.44 -20.30 -9.45
C ARG A 314 -6.97 -19.91 -9.34
N VAL A 315 -6.12 -20.92 -9.18
CA VAL A 315 -4.66 -20.74 -9.25
C VAL A 315 -4.25 -20.79 -10.72
N GLN A 316 -3.69 -19.68 -11.21
CA GLN A 316 -3.19 -19.56 -12.57
C GLN A 316 -2.03 -18.56 -12.60
N ASP A 317 -0.88 -18.98 -13.11
CA ASP A 317 0.23 -18.07 -13.37
C ASP A 317 -0.06 -17.22 -14.61
N ALA A 318 -0.18 -15.93 -14.44
CA ALA A 318 -0.49 -14.98 -15.50
C ALA A 318 0.59 -14.89 -16.60
N THR A 319 1.79 -15.41 -16.35
CA THR A 319 2.88 -15.49 -17.34
C THR A 319 2.79 -16.74 -18.21
N VAL A 320 1.98 -17.72 -17.83
CA VAL A 320 1.77 -18.98 -18.56
C VAL A 320 0.51 -18.85 -19.43
N TYR A 321 0.64 -19.20 -20.71
CA TYR A 321 -0.49 -19.15 -21.65
C TYR A 321 -1.50 -20.26 -21.36
N ASP A 322 -2.77 -19.87 -21.32
CA ASP A 322 -3.92 -20.75 -21.15
C ASP A 322 -4.71 -20.83 -22.49
N PRO A 323 -4.62 -21.91 -23.24
CA PRO A 323 -5.31 -22.05 -24.52
C PRO A 323 -6.83 -21.93 -24.43
N ASP A 324 -7.43 -22.40 -23.33
CA ASP A 324 -8.88 -22.37 -23.11
C ASP A 324 -9.42 -20.95 -22.93
N SER A 325 -8.55 -20.01 -22.63
CA SER A 325 -8.87 -18.60 -22.46
C SER A 325 -8.71 -17.77 -23.74
N GLU A 326 -8.20 -18.36 -24.83
CA GLU A 326 -7.96 -17.60 -26.06
C GLU A 326 -9.26 -17.00 -26.61
N GLN A 327 -9.28 -15.66 -26.74
CA GLN A 327 -10.44 -14.89 -27.21
C GLN A 327 -11.77 -15.22 -26.45
N ALA A 328 -11.67 -15.60 -25.18
CA ALA A 328 -12.81 -16.01 -24.39
C ALA A 328 -13.47 -14.86 -23.61
N ALA A 329 -12.73 -13.81 -23.29
CA ALA A 329 -13.18 -12.76 -22.38
C ALA A 329 -13.70 -11.51 -23.13
N ASP A 330 -14.85 -11.00 -22.71
CA ASP A 330 -15.34 -9.69 -23.12
C ASP A 330 -14.48 -8.57 -22.52
N ILE A 331 -14.00 -8.81 -21.27
CA ILE A 331 -13.11 -7.91 -20.55
C ILE A 331 -11.97 -8.72 -19.91
N VAL A 332 -10.73 -8.26 -20.06
CA VAL A 332 -9.61 -8.74 -19.28
C VAL A 332 -9.13 -7.62 -18.38
N ILE A 333 -8.98 -7.89 -17.07
CA ILE A 333 -8.37 -6.99 -16.09
C ILE A 333 -6.96 -7.51 -15.82
N ALA A 334 -5.98 -6.69 -16.16
CA ALA A 334 -4.56 -6.91 -15.90
C ALA A 334 -4.07 -5.90 -14.84
N ASP A 335 -4.49 -6.11 -13.57
CA ASP A 335 -3.97 -5.37 -12.42
C ASP A 335 -2.67 -6.02 -11.97
N VAL A 336 -1.60 -5.72 -12.69
CA VAL A 336 -0.36 -6.49 -12.65
C VAL A 336 0.50 -6.22 -11.41
N PRO A 337 1.34 -7.18 -10.99
CA PRO A 337 2.38 -6.91 -10.00
C PRO A 337 3.22 -5.71 -10.40
N CYS A 338 3.47 -4.81 -9.45
CA CYS A 338 4.18 -3.56 -9.70
C CYS A 338 5.07 -3.16 -8.51
N SER A 339 5.89 -2.14 -8.67
CA SER A 339 6.76 -1.62 -7.62
C SER A 339 5.98 -1.12 -6.37
N GLY A 340 4.70 -0.78 -6.52
CA GLY A 340 3.87 -0.29 -5.42
C GLY A 340 4.20 1.12 -4.96
N TYR A 341 4.92 1.93 -5.73
CA TYR A 341 5.34 3.27 -5.32
C TYR A 341 4.17 4.23 -5.05
N GLY A 342 2.98 3.92 -5.54
CA GLY A 342 1.78 4.70 -5.26
C GLY A 342 1.18 4.48 -3.87
N VAL A 343 1.58 3.42 -3.18
CA VAL A 343 1.02 3.00 -1.87
C VAL A 343 2.05 2.99 -0.74
N ILE A 344 3.18 3.68 -0.92
CA ILE A 344 4.26 3.78 0.09
C ILE A 344 3.73 4.29 1.44
N GLY A 345 2.78 5.23 1.46
CA GLY A 345 2.18 5.73 2.69
C GLY A 345 1.43 4.67 3.52
N LYS A 346 1.02 3.56 2.89
CA LYS A 346 0.39 2.40 3.55
C LYS A 346 1.35 1.23 3.76
N LYS A 347 2.45 1.20 3.00
CA LYS A 347 3.45 0.12 2.97
C LYS A 347 4.86 0.70 2.90
N PRO A 348 5.34 1.32 3.99
CA PRO A 348 6.60 2.07 3.99
C PRO A 348 7.84 1.22 3.68
N GLU A 349 7.78 -0.10 3.85
CA GLU A 349 8.87 -1.01 3.49
C GLU A 349 9.19 -1.03 1.99
N ILE A 350 8.24 -0.68 1.14
CA ILE A 350 8.41 -0.66 -0.33
C ILE A 350 9.58 0.23 -0.73
N LYS A 351 9.68 1.43 -0.15
CA LYS A 351 10.71 2.40 -0.51
C LYS A 351 12.15 1.91 -0.27
N TYR A 352 12.34 1.03 0.70
CA TYR A 352 13.67 0.49 1.03
C TYR A 352 14.10 -0.69 0.14
N ARG A 353 13.19 -1.22 -0.65
CA ARG A 353 13.44 -2.30 -1.62
C ARG A 353 13.56 -1.80 -3.04
N ALA A 354 13.32 -0.52 -3.25
CA ALA A 354 13.37 0.13 -4.55
C ALA A 354 14.82 0.17 -5.08
N THR A 355 15.06 -0.46 -6.22
CA THR A 355 16.30 -0.37 -6.98
C THR A 355 16.00 -0.31 -8.47
N PRO A 356 16.87 0.31 -9.30
CA PRO A 356 16.69 0.32 -10.75
C PRO A 356 16.53 -1.08 -11.34
N GLN A 357 17.36 -2.03 -10.90
CA GLN A 357 17.33 -3.41 -11.38
C GLN A 357 15.99 -4.11 -11.09
N LYS A 358 15.47 -4.00 -9.87
CA LYS A 358 14.15 -4.57 -9.53
C LYS A 358 13.03 -3.95 -10.34
N GLN A 359 13.15 -2.70 -10.69
CA GLN A 359 12.16 -2.03 -11.53
C GLN A 359 12.18 -2.57 -12.97
N GLU A 360 13.34 -2.82 -13.55
CA GLU A 360 13.46 -3.46 -14.86
C GLU A 360 12.87 -4.87 -14.86
N GLU A 361 13.16 -5.67 -13.82
CA GLU A 361 12.58 -7.01 -13.64
C GLU A 361 11.05 -6.98 -13.57
N ILE A 362 10.47 -6.01 -12.84
CA ILE A 362 9.02 -5.83 -12.75
C ILE A 362 8.41 -5.43 -14.10
N VAL A 363 9.04 -4.51 -14.82
CA VAL A 363 8.58 -4.11 -16.17
C VAL A 363 8.57 -5.31 -17.13
N MET A 364 9.59 -6.16 -17.10
CA MET A 364 9.62 -7.38 -17.91
C MET A 364 8.49 -8.34 -17.53
N LEU A 365 8.26 -8.56 -16.23
CA LEU A 365 7.16 -9.39 -15.75
C LEU A 365 5.80 -8.87 -16.21
N GLN A 366 5.58 -7.56 -16.11
CA GLN A 366 4.34 -6.91 -16.56
C GLN A 366 4.10 -7.12 -18.06
N ARG A 367 5.14 -7.00 -18.88
CA ARG A 367 5.05 -7.26 -20.33
C ARG A 367 4.75 -8.71 -20.65
N MET A 368 5.30 -9.67 -19.90
CA MET A 368 4.96 -11.09 -20.04
C MET A 368 3.47 -11.35 -19.74
N ILE A 369 2.92 -10.71 -18.71
CA ILE A 369 1.50 -10.81 -18.35
C ILE A 369 0.62 -10.15 -19.43
N LEU A 370 0.99 -8.96 -19.90
CA LEU A 370 0.26 -8.23 -20.95
C LEU A 370 0.25 -9.00 -22.29
N ASP A 371 1.32 -9.76 -22.62
CA ASP A 371 1.35 -10.65 -23.78
C ASP A 371 0.25 -11.72 -23.72
N LYS A 372 0.01 -12.29 -22.53
CA LYS A 372 -1.04 -13.30 -22.36
C LYS A 372 -2.43 -12.65 -22.31
N ALA A 373 -2.57 -11.56 -21.56
CA ALA A 373 -3.81 -10.80 -21.49
C ALA A 373 -4.33 -10.40 -22.88
N ALA A 374 -3.42 -9.96 -23.77
CA ALA A 374 -3.78 -9.58 -25.14
C ALA A 374 -4.42 -10.71 -25.96
N LYS A 375 -4.12 -11.97 -25.66
CA LYS A 375 -4.65 -13.12 -26.38
C LYS A 375 -6.06 -13.53 -25.90
N TYR A 376 -6.38 -13.20 -24.64
CA TYR A 376 -7.60 -13.66 -23.99
C TYR A 376 -8.83 -12.76 -24.30
N VAL A 377 -8.60 -11.53 -24.70
CA VAL A 377 -9.68 -10.58 -25.05
C VAL A 377 -10.32 -10.99 -26.39
N LYS A 378 -11.65 -11.02 -26.48
CA LYS A 378 -12.40 -11.18 -27.73
C LYS A 378 -12.10 -10.05 -28.72
N PRO A 379 -12.33 -10.24 -30.05
CA PRO A 379 -12.44 -9.11 -30.98
C PRO A 379 -13.42 -8.06 -30.46
N ASP A 380 -13.11 -6.78 -30.57
CA ASP A 380 -13.85 -5.66 -29.97
C ASP A 380 -14.03 -5.73 -28.44
N GLY A 381 -13.33 -6.61 -27.75
CA GLY A 381 -13.30 -6.71 -26.29
C GLY A 381 -12.39 -5.64 -25.64
N THR A 382 -12.46 -5.55 -24.34
CA THR A 382 -11.73 -4.55 -23.54
C THR A 382 -10.59 -5.19 -22.75
N LEU A 383 -9.41 -4.54 -22.74
CA LEU A 383 -8.34 -4.81 -21.79
C LEU A 383 -8.17 -3.60 -20.88
N ILE A 384 -8.24 -3.83 -19.57
CA ILE A 384 -7.85 -2.84 -18.57
C ILE A 384 -6.48 -3.21 -18.02
N PHE A 385 -5.55 -2.31 -18.16
CA PHE A 385 -4.23 -2.40 -17.55
C PHE A 385 -4.16 -1.45 -16.36
N SER A 386 -3.77 -1.94 -15.19
CA SER A 386 -3.63 -1.09 -14.00
C SER A 386 -2.45 -1.50 -13.13
N THR A 387 -1.95 -0.51 -12.37
CA THR A 387 -0.86 -0.68 -11.40
C THR A 387 -1.07 0.25 -10.21
N CYS A 388 -0.61 -0.14 -9.02
CA CYS A 388 -0.55 0.74 -7.85
C CYS A 388 0.80 1.47 -7.74
N THR A 389 1.36 1.91 -8.87
CA THR A 389 2.63 2.65 -8.91
C THR A 389 2.49 3.99 -9.62
N ILE A 390 3.48 4.86 -9.36
CA ILE A 390 3.64 6.15 -10.06
C ILE A 390 4.90 6.15 -10.94
N ALA A 391 5.46 4.99 -11.25
CA ALA A 391 6.62 4.86 -12.12
C ALA A 391 6.20 4.87 -13.59
N ARG A 392 6.75 5.79 -14.38
CA ARG A 392 6.40 5.96 -15.80
C ARG A 392 6.78 4.73 -16.63
N GLU A 393 7.88 4.07 -16.29
CA GLU A 393 8.36 2.86 -16.95
C GLU A 393 7.38 1.70 -16.85
N GLU A 394 6.69 1.60 -15.71
CA GLU A 394 5.66 0.58 -15.48
C GLU A 394 4.30 0.96 -16.07
N ASN A 395 4.05 2.24 -16.35
CA ASN A 395 2.77 2.81 -16.73
C ASN A 395 2.74 3.24 -18.21
N GLU A 396 3.02 4.51 -18.49
CA GLU A 396 2.95 5.08 -19.85
C GLU A 396 3.86 4.35 -20.85
N GLU A 397 5.06 3.95 -20.45
CA GLU A 397 5.99 3.24 -21.34
C GLU A 397 5.49 1.82 -21.68
N ASN A 398 4.83 1.14 -20.73
CA ASN A 398 4.18 -0.12 -21.01
C ASN A 398 2.96 0.04 -21.93
N VAL A 399 2.20 1.14 -21.83
CA VAL A 399 1.13 1.45 -22.77
C VAL A 399 1.68 1.63 -24.17
N LEU A 400 2.75 2.41 -24.33
CA LEU A 400 3.39 2.64 -25.63
C LEU A 400 3.95 1.34 -26.22
N TRP A 401 4.63 0.55 -25.40
CA TRP A 401 5.13 -0.77 -25.79
C TRP A 401 4.01 -1.69 -26.25
N PHE A 402 2.90 -1.75 -25.51
CA PHE A 402 1.76 -2.60 -25.82
C PHE A 402 1.10 -2.23 -27.16
N LEU A 403 0.86 -0.95 -27.38
CA LEU A 403 0.27 -0.46 -28.64
C LEU A 403 1.14 -0.74 -29.88
N LYS A 404 2.47 -0.76 -29.68
CA LYS A 404 3.42 -1.09 -30.77
C LYS A 404 3.40 -2.57 -31.13
N ASN A 405 3.10 -3.46 -30.19
CA ASN A 405 3.28 -4.90 -30.36
C ASN A 405 1.95 -5.67 -30.60
N TYR A 406 0.79 -5.07 -30.26
CA TYR A 406 -0.49 -5.75 -30.33
C TYR A 406 -1.54 -4.93 -31.09
N PRO A 407 -2.52 -5.59 -31.75
CA PRO A 407 -3.57 -4.92 -32.52
C PRO A 407 -4.64 -4.31 -31.61
N TYR A 408 -4.25 -3.34 -30.81
CA TYR A 408 -5.12 -2.62 -29.88
C TYR A 408 -5.06 -1.12 -30.15
N ARG A 409 -6.07 -0.41 -29.64
CA ARG A 409 -6.10 1.05 -29.54
C ARG A 409 -6.46 1.46 -28.13
N LEU A 410 -6.03 2.60 -27.67
CA LEU A 410 -6.56 3.24 -26.48
C LEU A 410 -8.01 3.68 -26.73
N GLU A 411 -8.83 3.59 -25.70
CA GLU A 411 -10.19 4.09 -25.70
C GLU A 411 -10.37 5.09 -24.54
N SER A 412 -10.97 6.26 -24.82
CA SER A 412 -11.13 7.32 -23.83
C SER A 412 -11.75 6.81 -22.53
N LEU A 413 -11.23 7.26 -21.40
CA LEU A 413 -11.75 6.97 -20.08
C LEU A 413 -12.90 7.91 -19.67
N ASP A 414 -13.01 9.08 -20.31
CA ASP A 414 -13.98 10.13 -19.92
C ASP A 414 -15.42 9.62 -19.76
N PRO A 415 -15.95 8.70 -20.61
CA PRO A 415 -17.31 8.18 -20.45
C PRO A 415 -17.51 7.29 -19.21
N TYR A 416 -16.43 6.84 -18.56
CA TYR A 416 -16.45 5.78 -17.55
C TYR A 416 -16.03 6.25 -16.16
N ILE A 417 -15.36 7.40 -16.06
CA ILE A 417 -14.82 7.93 -14.81
C ILE A 417 -15.43 9.29 -14.48
N PRO A 418 -15.43 9.71 -13.20
CA PRO A 418 -15.93 11.01 -12.78
C PRO A 418 -15.30 12.20 -13.51
N GLU A 419 -16.11 13.22 -13.82
CA GLU A 419 -15.68 14.43 -14.55
C GLU A 419 -14.49 15.14 -13.89
N GLU A 420 -14.42 15.13 -12.57
CA GLU A 420 -13.34 15.77 -11.79
C GLU A 420 -11.96 15.16 -12.09
N LEU A 421 -11.92 13.99 -12.68
CA LEU A 421 -10.69 13.31 -13.10
C LEU A 421 -10.37 13.52 -14.58
N HIS A 422 -11.26 14.17 -15.35
CA HIS A 422 -11.04 14.34 -16.78
C HIS A 422 -9.84 15.25 -17.08
N CYS A 423 -8.97 14.79 -17.95
CA CYS A 423 -7.77 15.51 -18.38
C CYS A 423 -7.34 15.08 -19.80
N LYS A 424 -6.21 15.58 -20.27
CA LYS A 424 -5.71 15.22 -21.61
C LYS A 424 -5.46 13.71 -21.75
N SER A 425 -4.91 13.07 -20.72
CA SER A 425 -4.58 11.65 -20.79
C SER A 425 -5.83 10.75 -20.70
N THR A 426 -6.86 11.16 -19.98
CA THR A 426 -8.13 10.39 -19.91
C THR A 426 -8.86 10.37 -21.26
N LYS A 427 -8.81 11.48 -22.02
CA LYS A 427 -9.29 11.51 -23.41
C LYS A 427 -8.52 10.58 -24.33
N LEU A 428 -7.22 10.38 -24.06
CA LEU A 428 -6.40 9.45 -24.80
C LEU A 428 -6.61 7.99 -24.37
N GLY A 429 -7.13 7.73 -23.15
CA GLY A 429 -7.45 6.41 -22.66
C GLY A 429 -6.60 5.92 -21.48
N TYR A 430 -5.89 6.79 -20.77
CA TYR A 430 -5.19 6.44 -19.55
C TYR A 430 -5.22 7.55 -18.49
N LEU A 431 -5.08 7.17 -17.23
CA LEU A 431 -5.10 8.07 -16.08
C LEU A 431 -3.97 7.70 -15.10
N GLN A 432 -3.13 8.67 -14.74
CA GLN A 432 -2.20 8.57 -13.63
C GLN A 432 -2.73 9.36 -12.43
N LEU A 433 -3.05 8.67 -11.35
CA LEU A 433 -3.36 9.27 -10.06
C LEU A 433 -2.09 9.43 -9.24
N LEU A 434 -1.89 10.58 -8.63
CA LEU A 434 -0.73 10.91 -7.81
C LEU A 434 -1.17 11.22 -6.38
N PRO A 435 -0.48 10.66 -5.35
CA PRO A 435 -0.70 11.02 -3.96
C PRO A 435 -0.54 12.53 -3.75
N GLY A 436 -1.31 13.12 -2.84
CA GLY A 436 -1.26 14.56 -2.56
C GLY A 436 -1.86 15.47 -3.64
N ILE A 437 -2.17 14.92 -4.81
CA ILE A 437 -2.83 15.64 -5.91
C ILE A 437 -4.29 15.21 -6.05
N HIS A 438 -4.54 13.90 -6.09
CA HIS A 438 -5.86 13.34 -6.39
C HIS A 438 -6.61 12.82 -5.15
N LYS A 439 -6.06 13.01 -3.94
CA LYS A 439 -6.66 12.55 -2.67
C LYS A 439 -6.97 11.05 -2.62
N THR A 440 -6.22 10.25 -3.37
CA THR A 440 -6.26 8.78 -3.45
C THR A 440 -4.86 8.23 -3.35
N ASP A 441 -4.72 6.90 -3.32
CA ASP A 441 -3.43 6.27 -3.57
C ASP A 441 -2.90 6.62 -4.97
N GLY A 442 -1.58 6.53 -5.15
CA GLY A 442 -0.98 6.61 -6.48
C GLY A 442 -1.36 5.37 -7.29
N PHE A 443 -1.92 5.56 -8.47
CA PHE A 443 -2.46 4.48 -9.26
C PHE A 443 -2.46 4.83 -10.75
N PHE A 444 -2.39 3.81 -11.60
CA PHE A 444 -2.47 3.99 -13.04
C PHE A 444 -3.54 3.09 -13.64
N ILE A 445 -4.27 3.59 -14.63
CA ILE A 445 -5.29 2.84 -15.36
C ILE A 445 -5.17 3.19 -16.85
N ALA A 446 -5.17 2.19 -17.72
CA ALA A 446 -5.31 2.36 -19.15
C ALA A 446 -6.39 1.41 -19.70
N ARG A 447 -7.22 1.90 -20.60
CA ARG A 447 -8.26 1.17 -21.28
C ARG A 447 -7.91 0.96 -22.73
N PHE A 448 -7.87 -0.28 -23.15
CA PHE A 448 -7.62 -0.68 -24.53
C PHE A 448 -8.84 -1.38 -25.12
N ARG A 449 -9.02 -1.17 -26.40
CA ARG A 449 -9.99 -1.88 -27.24
C ARG A 449 -9.22 -2.73 -28.25
N ARG A 450 -9.52 -4.03 -28.32
CA ARG A 450 -8.97 -4.91 -29.37
C ARG A 450 -9.53 -4.52 -30.73
N LYS A 451 -8.67 -4.44 -31.76
CA LYS A 451 -9.07 -4.15 -33.17
C LYS A 451 -9.60 -5.41 -33.84
#